data_555e6a12c272d67f23b314c534c08589
#
_entry.id   555e6a12c272d67f23b314c534c08589
#
_cell.length_a   1.000
_cell.length_b   1.000
_cell.length_c   1.000
_cell.angle_alpha   90.00
_cell.angle_beta   90.00
_cell.angle_gamma   90.00
#
_symmetry.space_group_name_H-M   'P 1'
#
loop_
_entity.id
_entity.type
_entity.pdbx_description
1 polymer ?
#
loop_
_entity_poly.entity_id
_entity_poly.type
_entity_poly.pdbx_seq_one_letter_code
_entity_poly.pdbx_strand_id
1 'polypeptide(L)'
;VISTNNMSRMIRVSLSVNIAVLIPVCTVLILNIRPLVDVWGPATPARGILLSMYLSILLLSAGLWLRRNPMLVAPLLAMQICYKLTTPITVGSLTNPVVISNIAIAIVHAVTLWLIVAHLRASAK
;
A
#
# COMPACT_ATOMS: atom_id res chain seq x y z
N VAL A 1 -11.73 -24.29 -2.67
CA VAL A 1 -11.64 -23.91 -1.24
C VAL A 1 -10.35 -23.11 -1.03
N ILE A 2 -10.52 -21.86 -0.56
CA ILE A 2 -9.37 -21.00 -0.30
C ILE A 2 -8.76 -21.43 1.02
N SER A 3 -7.51 -21.87 0.99
CA SER A 3 -6.78 -22.27 2.19
C SER A 3 -6.47 -21.04 3.06
N THR A 4 -6.77 -21.12 4.36
CA THR A 4 -6.40 -20.11 5.36
C THR A 4 -4.89 -19.80 5.32
N ASN A 5 -4.06 -20.78 5.00
CA ASN A 5 -2.63 -20.61 4.84
C ASN A 5 -2.27 -19.67 3.67
N ASN A 6 -2.96 -19.80 2.53
CA ASN A 6 -2.73 -18.92 1.38
C ASN A 6 -3.14 -17.48 1.68
N MET A 7 -4.28 -17.26 2.33
CA MET A 7 -4.70 -15.94 2.77
C MET A 7 -3.69 -15.31 3.74
N SER A 8 -3.29 -16.04 4.78
CA SER A 8 -2.31 -15.56 5.76
C SER A 8 -0.95 -15.24 5.13
N ARG A 9 -0.53 -16.05 4.13
CA ARG A 9 0.71 -15.81 3.37
C ARG A 9 0.61 -14.52 2.55
N MET A 10 -0.50 -14.31 1.85
CA MET A 10 -0.70 -13.11 1.04
C MET A 10 -0.86 -11.83 1.89
N ILE A 11 -1.47 -11.92 3.06
CA ILE A 11 -1.46 -10.81 4.03
C ILE A 11 -0.02 -10.42 4.41
N ARG A 12 0.83 -11.40 4.73
CA ARG A 12 2.26 -11.12 5.01
C ARG A 12 2.95 -10.46 3.82
N VAL A 13 2.72 -10.95 2.61
CA VAL A 13 3.32 -10.38 1.40
C VAL A 13 2.89 -8.92 1.23
N SER A 14 1.60 -8.62 1.29
CA SER A 14 1.10 -7.24 1.14
C SER A 14 1.65 -6.28 2.20
N LEU A 15 1.65 -6.69 3.47
CA LEU A 15 2.17 -5.85 4.55
C LEU A 15 3.70 -5.68 4.46
N SER A 16 4.42 -6.73 4.08
CA SER A 16 5.89 -6.65 3.87
C SER A 16 6.25 -5.76 2.70
N VAL A 17 5.47 -5.80 1.60
CA VAL A 17 5.64 -4.90 0.45
C VAL A 17 5.46 -3.44 0.89
N ASN A 18 4.42 -3.13 1.68
CA ASN A 18 4.22 -1.79 2.22
C ASN A 18 5.44 -1.34 3.04
N ILE A 19 5.91 -2.16 3.97
CA ILE A 19 7.04 -1.81 4.84
C ILE A 19 8.31 -1.61 4.01
N ALA A 20 8.63 -2.54 3.12
CA ALA A 20 9.84 -2.51 2.30
C ALA A 20 9.88 -1.32 1.33
N VAL A 21 8.74 -0.92 0.79
CA VAL A 21 8.64 0.23 -0.13
C VAL A 21 8.58 1.55 0.64
N LEU A 22 7.78 1.63 1.71
CA LEU A 22 7.53 2.89 2.39
C LEU A 22 8.67 3.34 3.29
N ILE A 23 9.50 2.45 3.82
CA ILE A 23 10.70 2.87 4.57
C ILE A 23 11.61 3.74 3.70
N PRO A 24 12.10 3.30 2.53
CA PRO A 24 12.95 4.15 1.69
C PRO A 24 12.21 5.38 1.14
N VAL A 25 10.94 5.24 0.76
CA VAL A 25 10.14 6.37 0.24
C VAL A 25 9.99 7.46 1.30
N CYS A 26 9.59 7.13 2.52
CA CYS A 26 9.47 8.11 3.60
C CYS A 26 10.84 8.73 3.92
N THR A 27 11.92 7.95 3.91
CA THR A 27 13.28 8.46 4.14
C THR A 27 13.67 9.50 3.08
N VAL A 28 13.45 9.20 1.79
CA VAL A 28 13.74 10.13 0.69
C VAL A 28 12.93 11.42 0.82
N LEU A 29 11.65 11.32 1.17
CA LEU A 29 10.77 12.48 1.34
C LEU A 29 11.14 13.33 2.56
N ILE A 30 11.47 12.71 3.70
CA ILE A 30 11.86 13.41 4.93
C ILE A 30 13.19 14.15 4.73
N LEU A 31 14.19 13.46 4.16
CA LEU A 31 15.53 14.01 3.96
C LEU A 31 15.64 14.87 2.71
N ASN A 32 14.58 14.97 1.90
CA ASN A 32 14.55 15.72 0.64
C ASN A 32 15.71 15.35 -0.30
N ILE A 33 15.97 14.05 -0.46
CA ILE A 33 17.13 13.54 -1.22
C ILE A 33 16.90 13.73 -2.72
N ARG A 34 17.61 14.69 -3.34
CA ARG A 34 17.58 14.91 -4.79
C ARG A 34 18.57 13.99 -5.52
N PRO A 35 18.26 13.57 -6.76
CA PRO A 35 17.05 13.85 -7.54
C PRO A 35 15.86 12.92 -7.23
N LEU A 36 16.02 11.96 -6.31
CA LEU A 36 15.02 10.90 -6.04
C LEU A 36 13.66 11.48 -5.63
N VAL A 37 13.67 12.53 -4.79
CA VAL A 37 12.44 13.17 -4.30
C VAL A 37 11.66 13.88 -5.41
N ASP A 38 12.31 14.24 -6.51
CA ASP A 38 11.69 15.05 -7.58
C ASP A 38 10.54 14.32 -8.29
N VAL A 39 10.49 12.98 -8.23
CA VAL A 39 9.38 12.18 -8.78
C VAL A 39 8.03 12.43 -8.07
N TRP A 40 8.06 12.95 -6.82
CA TRP A 40 6.87 13.36 -6.06
C TRP A 40 6.55 14.85 -6.19
N GLY A 41 7.34 15.60 -6.99
CA GLY A 41 7.16 17.02 -7.22
C GLY A 41 7.83 17.92 -6.17
N PRO A 42 7.58 19.24 -6.26
CA PRO A 42 8.23 20.23 -5.40
C PRO A 42 7.85 20.10 -3.92
N ALA A 43 8.66 20.68 -3.03
CA ALA A 43 8.42 20.73 -1.59
C ALA A 43 7.25 21.69 -1.27
N THR A 44 6.04 21.19 -1.35
CA THR A 44 4.80 21.91 -1.08
C THR A 44 4.06 21.28 0.12
N PRO A 45 3.08 21.96 0.72
CA PRO A 45 2.21 21.37 1.74
C PRO A 45 1.55 20.06 1.27
N ALA A 46 1.20 19.93 -0.01
CA ALA A 46 0.62 18.72 -0.58
C ALA A 46 1.59 17.52 -0.48
N ARG A 47 2.89 17.73 -0.72
CA ARG A 47 3.90 16.68 -0.53
C ARG A 47 4.06 16.28 0.94
N GLY A 48 3.90 17.23 1.87
CA GLY A 48 3.87 16.95 3.31
C GLY A 48 2.67 16.11 3.72
N ILE A 49 1.49 16.39 3.19
CA ILE A 49 0.27 15.59 3.41
C ILE A 49 0.46 14.17 2.87
N LEU A 50 1.04 14.03 1.68
CA LEU A 50 1.37 12.72 1.09
C LEU A 50 2.33 11.93 1.99
N LEU A 51 3.38 12.56 2.51
CA LEU A 51 4.30 11.93 3.46
C LEU A 51 3.57 11.45 4.72
N SER A 52 2.68 12.26 5.30
CA SER A 52 1.88 11.86 6.46
C SER A 52 1.01 10.64 6.17
N MET A 53 0.42 10.56 4.97
CA MET A 53 -0.35 9.39 4.54
C MET A 53 0.53 8.15 4.39
N TYR A 54 1.73 8.28 3.81
CA TYR A 54 2.68 7.18 3.69
C TYR A 54 3.18 6.67 5.06
N LEU A 55 3.47 7.59 6.00
CA LEU A 55 3.84 7.23 7.36
C LEU A 55 2.71 6.48 8.08
N SER A 56 1.47 6.92 7.90
CA SER A 56 0.29 6.25 8.48
C SER A 56 0.14 4.82 7.94
N ILE A 57 0.31 4.62 6.63
CA ILE A 57 0.27 3.29 6.00
C ILE A 57 1.42 2.42 6.53
N LEU A 58 2.62 2.98 6.66
CA LEU A 58 3.79 2.27 7.18
C LEU A 58 3.56 1.79 8.62
N LEU A 59 3.10 2.68 9.49
CA LEU A 59 2.83 2.37 10.90
C LEU A 59 1.72 1.31 11.06
N LEU A 60 0.62 1.46 10.31
CA LEU A 60 -0.47 0.48 10.31
C LEU A 60 0.00 -0.88 9.77
N SER A 61 0.79 -0.87 8.69
CA SER A 61 1.32 -2.11 8.11
C SER A 61 2.26 -2.83 9.09
N ALA A 62 3.13 -2.09 9.79
CA ALA A 62 4.01 -2.66 10.80
C ALA A 62 3.23 -3.23 11.98
N GLY A 63 2.24 -2.51 12.49
CA GLY A 63 1.39 -2.97 13.59
C GLY A 63 0.57 -4.21 13.23
N LEU A 64 -0.04 -4.21 12.04
CA LEU A 64 -0.83 -5.33 11.55
C LEU A 64 0.03 -6.54 11.14
N TRP A 65 1.28 -6.32 10.77
CA TRP A 65 2.21 -7.41 10.46
C TRP A 65 2.41 -8.34 11.67
N LEU A 66 2.35 -7.79 12.89
CA LEU A 66 2.45 -8.55 14.13
C LEU A 66 1.17 -9.35 14.43
N ARG A 67 -0.01 -8.79 14.14
CA ARG A 67 -1.30 -9.41 14.50
C ARG A 67 -2.05 -10.04 13.33
N ARG A 68 -1.84 -9.60 12.12
CA ARG A 68 -2.39 -10.13 10.85
C ARG A 68 -3.88 -10.42 10.87
N ASN A 69 -4.67 -9.58 11.55
CA ASN A 69 -6.12 -9.73 11.60
C ASN A 69 -6.74 -9.35 10.23
N PRO A 70 -7.39 -10.29 9.51
CA PRO A 70 -7.95 -10.03 8.18
C PRO A 70 -8.98 -8.88 8.17
N MET A 71 -9.77 -8.75 9.23
CA MET A 71 -10.79 -7.70 9.35
C MET A 71 -10.19 -6.29 9.42
N LEU A 72 -8.98 -6.15 9.96
CA LEU A 72 -8.27 -4.87 10.04
C LEU A 72 -7.38 -4.63 8.81
N VAL A 73 -6.88 -5.70 8.20
CA VAL A 73 -6.06 -5.60 6.99
C VAL A 73 -6.90 -5.22 5.77
N ALA A 74 -8.10 -5.77 5.64
CA ALA A 74 -8.96 -5.54 4.47
C ALA A 74 -9.22 -4.05 4.17
N PRO A 75 -9.68 -3.21 5.13
CA PRO A 75 -9.91 -1.78 4.85
C PRO A 75 -8.62 -1.02 4.52
N LEU A 76 -7.47 -1.37 5.13
CA LEU A 76 -6.18 -0.79 4.79
C LEU A 76 -5.80 -1.06 3.33
N LEU A 77 -5.97 -2.30 2.87
CA LEU A 77 -5.68 -2.67 1.47
C LEU A 77 -6.69 -2.05 0.50
N ALA A 78 -7.97 -2.02 0.85
CA ALA A 78 -9.01 -1.42 0.03
C ALA A 78 -8.72 0.06 -0.23
N MET A 79 -8.41 0.83 0.80
CA MET A 79 -8.04 2.25 0.69
C MET A 79 -6.79 2.42 -0.20
N GLN A 80 -5.78 1.58 -0.01
CA GLN A 80 -4.56 1.64 -0.81
C GLN A 80 -4.80 1.31 -2.29
N ILE A 81 -5.62 0.31 -2.59
CA ILE A 81 -6.00 -0.01 -3.98
C ILE A 81 -6.67 1.20 -4.62
N CYS A 82 -7.63 1.81 -3.95
CA CYS A 82 -8.35 2.97 -4.48
C CYS A 82 -7.40 4.12 -4.83
N TYR A 83 -6.59 4.60 -3.88
CA TYR A 83 -5.71 5.73 -4.16
C TYR A 83 -4.62 5.38 -5.17
N LYS A 84 -4.06 4.16 -5.15
CA LYS A 84 -3.03 3.73 -6.08
C LYS A 84 -3.52 3.62 -7.52
N LEU A 85 -4.76 3.16 -7.73
CA LEU A 85 -5.35 3.07 -9.05
C LEU A 85 -5.81 4.44 -9.60
N THR A 86 -6.01 5.43 -8.74
CA THR A 86 -6.32 6.81 -9.18
C THR A 86 -5.07 7.63 -9.50
N THR A 87 -3.87 7.22 -9.06
CA THR A 87 -2.63 7.98 -9.31
C THR A 87 -2.31 8.23 -10.78
N PRO A 88 -2.57 7.34 -11.75
CA PRO A 88 -2.37 7.66 -13.17
C PRO A 88 -3.17 8.88 -13.63
N ILE A 89 -4.38 9.04 -13.10
CA ILE A 89 -5.27 10.16 -13.43
C ILE A 89 -4.82 11.43 -12.73
N THR A 90 -4.57 11.35 -11.42
CA THR A 90 -4.24 12.51 -10.59
C THR A 90 -2.84 13.06 -10.86
N VAL A 91 -1.89 12.21 -11.22
CA VAL A 91 -0.53 12.59 -11.64
C VAL A 91 -0.50 12.99 -13.11
N GLY A 92 -1.42 12.49 -13.94
CA GLY A 92 -1.48 12.75 -15.37
C GLY A 92 -0.34 12.10 -16.17
N SER A 93 0.24 11.02 -15.64
CA SER A 93 1.37 10.32 -16.27
C SER A 93 1.34 8.83 -15.97
N LEU A 94 1.55 8.02 -17.01
CA LEU A 94 1.74 6.57 -16.89
C LEU A 94 3.24 6.17 -16.80
N THR A 95 4.14 7.10 -17.08
CA THR A 95 5.60 6.84 -17.10
C THR A 95 6.30 7.22 -15.79
N ASN A 96 5.59 7.90 -14.88
CA ASN A 96 6.14 8.25 -13.58
C ASN A 96 6.43 6.97 -12.77
N PRO A 97 7.65 6.78 -12.24
CA PRO A 97 8.01 5.57 -11.48
C PRO A 97 7.11 5.29 -10.28
N VAL A 98 6.61 6.34 -9.62
CA VAL A 98 5.67 6.21 -8.49
C VAL A 98 4.34 5.64 -8.96
N VAL A 99 3.82 6.08 -10.12
CA VAL A 99 2.58 5.56 -10.71
C VAL A 99 2.74 4.09 -11.09
N ILE A 100 3.85 3.73 -11.73
CA ILE A 100 4.12 2.34 -12.14
C ILE A 100 4.18 1.43 -10.90
N SER A 101 4.92 1.83 -9.87
CA SER A 101 5.01 1.05 -8.62
C SER A 101 3.66 0.96 -7.91
N ASN A 102 2.87 2.02 -7.91
CA ASN A 102 1.53 2.01 -7.32
C ASN A 102 0.61 1.01 -8.01
N ILE A 103 0.62 0.93 -9.34
CA ILE A 103 -0.17 -0.06 -10.09
C ILE A 103 0.26 -1.49 -9.71
N ALA A 104 1.56 -1.77 -9.71
CA ALA A 104 2.08 -3.08 -9.34
C ALA A 104 1.68 -3.50 -7.92
N ILE A 105 1.82 -2.59 -6.95
CA ILE A 105 1.44 -2.85 -5.55
C ILE A 105 -0.08 -3.01 -5.42
N ALA A 106 -0.87 -2.23 -6.15
CA ALA A 106 -2.33 -2.36 -6.14
C ALA A 106 -2.80 -3.74 -6.60
N ILE A 107 -2.13 -4.34 -7.59
CA ILE A 107 -2.42 -5.71 -8.04
C ILE A 107 -2.18 -6.72 -6.90
N VAL A 108 -1.04 -6.63 -6.22
CA VAL A 108 -0.72 -7.51 -5.07
C VAL A 108 -1.77 -7.37 -3.97
N HIS A 109 -2.15 -6.12 -3.64
CA HIS A 109 -3.15 -5.84 -2.62
C HIS A 109 -4.55 -6.33 -3.03
N ALA A 110 -4.92 -6.22 -4.32
CA ALA A 110 -6.20 -6.69 -4.82
C ALA A 110 -6.33 -8.21 -4.71
N VAL A 111 -5.28 -8.96 -5.04
CA VAL A 111 -5.26 -10.42 -4.86
C VAL A 111 -5.42 -10.78 -3.37
N THR A 112 -4.69 -10.08 -2.49
CA THR A 112 -4.79 -10.32 -1.05
C THR A 112 -6.18 -9.99 -0.51
N LEU A 113 -6.75 -8.86 -0.90
CA LEU A 113 -8.10 -8.44 -0.49
C LEU A 113 -9.16 -9.42 -0.96
N TRP A 114 -9.05 -9.91 -2.21
CA TRP A 114 -9.95 -10.93 -2.73
C TRP A 114 -9.92 -12.22 -1.88
N LEU A 115 -8.72 -12.69 -1.51
CA LEU A 115 -8.57 -13.87 -0.64
C LEU A 115 -9.19 -13.66 0.75
N ILE A 116 -9.01 -12.46 1.33
CA ILE A 116 -9.61 -12.11 2.63
C ILE A 116 -11.14 -12.14 2.53
N VAL A 117 -11.71 -11.45 1.55
CA VAL A 117 -13.18 -11.36 1.37
C VAL A 117 -13.78 -12.73 1.13
N ALA A 118 -13.14 -13.54 0.29
CA ALA A 118 -13.60 -14.90 0.00
C ALA A 118 -13.57 -15.80 1.25
N HIS A 119 -12.52 -15.68 2.06
CA HIS A 119 -12.41 -16.41 3.33
C HIS A 119 -13.50 -15.99 4.33
N LEU A 120 -13.71 -14.69 4.51
CA LEU A 120 -14.72 -14.16 5.43
C LEU A 120 -16.15 -14.58 5.01
N ARG A 121 -16.45 -14.55 3.71
CA ARG A 121 -17.74 -15.02 3.19
C ARG A 121 -17.96 -16.52 3.40
N ALA A 122 -16.92 -17.33 3.28
CA ALA A 122 -17.01 -18.76 3.53
C ALA A 122 -17.22 -19.09 5.02
N SER A 123 -16.66 -18.28 5.92
CA SER A 123 -16.81 -18.45 7.37
C SER A 123 -18.13 -17.93 7.93
N ALA A 124 -18.89 -17.16 7.16
CA ALA A 124 -20.19 -16.60 7.55
C ALA A 124 -21.39 -17.51 7.18
N LYS A 125 -21.14 -18.62 6.50
CA LYS A 125 -22.13 -19.66 6.16
C LYS A 125 -22.05 -20.84 7.11
#